data_e2a1b4f2692e54eb5279d376ada189d1
#
_entry.id   e2a1b4f2692e54eb5279d376ada189d1
#
_cell.length_a   1.000
_cell.length_b   1.000
_cell.length_c   1.000
_cell.angle_alpha   90.00
_cell.angle_beta   90.00
_cell.angle_gamma   90.00
#
_symmetry.space_group_name_H-M   'P 1'
#
loop_
_entity.id
_entity.type
_entity.pdbx_description
1 polymer ?
#
loop_
_entity_poly.entity_id
_entity_poly.type
_entity_poly.pdbx_seq_one_letter_code
_entity_poly.pdbx_strand_id
1 'polypeptide(L)'
;VAKNLENIINNFIISKKLNTGIYHWSTSIKYTAPTRSDRTQKEHINQNKSKLPHLEEIIALADIHHSSDHIPDKIVTSFVSLAMFAPNRATEILTLATNCKTFASLGQQEIMGLQWIPLKGGDPITKFSISPEWDEIASNSINYLTELGASARIAAKWYSENPRSLYLPEHLTHLRNQPITLGEVAQILGKENPIRGCHAFRYGFSKSTGNTTDKG
;
A
#
# COMPACT_ATOMS: atom_id res chain seq x y z
N VAL A 1 18.44 -20.46 -7.67
CA VAL A 1 18.72 -20.18 -9.11
C VAL A 1 20.19 -20.42 -9.41
N ALA A 2 21.14 -19.75 -8.73
CA ALA A 2 22.59 -19.84 -9.05
C ALA A 2 23.15 -21.27 -8.98
N LYS A 3 22.74 -22.06 -7.97
CA LYS A 3 23.18 -23.46 -7.85
C LYS A 3 22.61 -24.35 -8.95
N ASN A 4 21.39 -24.06 -9.40
CA ASN A 4 20.80 -24.79 -10.53
C ASN A 4 21.54 -24.48 -11.84
N LEU A 5 21.96 -23.22 -12.04
CA LEU A 5 22.79 -22.84 -13.19
C LEU A 5 24.16 -23.54 -13.15
N GLU A 6 24.80 -23.59 -11.98
CA GLU A 6 26.05 -24.34 -11.78
C GLU A 6 25.90 -25.81 -12.17
N ASN A 7 24.81 -26.44 -11.73
CA ASN A 7 24.52 -27.83 -12.08
C ASN A 7 24.25 -28.02 -13.57
N ILE A 8 23.54 -27.11 -14.23
CA ILE A 8 23.30 -27.17 -15.69
C ILE A 8 24.59 -26.98 -16.44
N ILE A 9 25.40 -26.01 -16.07
CA ILE A 9 26.68 -25.74 -16.78
C ILE A 9 27.62 -26.93 -16.60
N ASN A 10 27.85 -27.39 -15.39
CA ASN A 10 28.86 -28.42 -15.13
C ASN A 10 28.40 -29.81 -15.55
N ASN A 11 27.15 -30.19 -15.27
CA ASN A 11 26.68 -31.56 -15.49
C ASN A 11 26.01 -31.77 -16.85
N PHE A 12 25.61 -30.71 -17.52
CA PHE A 12 25.00 -30.84 -18.85
C PHE A 12 25.86 -30.23 -19.94
N ILE A 13 26.17 -28.94 -19.89
CA ILE A 13 26.91 -28.27 -20.98
C ILE A 13 28.35 -28.80 -21.08
N ILE A 14 29.08 -28.85 -19.97
CA ILE A 14 30.49 -29.28 -19.95
C ILE A 14 30.60 -30.79 -20.18
N SER A 15 29.79 -31.60 -19.45
CA SER A 15 29.83 -33.07 -19.54
C SER A 15 29.41 -33.58 -20.92
N LYS A 16 28.51 -32.88 -21.61
CA LYS A 16 28.06 -33.21 -22.96
C LYS A 16 28.95 -32.60 -24.06
N LYS A 17 30.06 -31.95 -23.68
CA LYS A 17 30.99 -31.29 -24.62
C LYS A 17 30.28 -30.32 -25.58
N LEU A 18 29.24 -29.65 -25.11
CA LEU A 18 28.51 -28.65 -25.90
C LEU A 18 29.29 -27.34 -26.01
N ASN A 19 30.41 -27.22 -25.29
CA ASN A 19 31.34 -26.11 -25.37
C ASN A 19 32.76 -26.67 -25.47
N THR A 20 33.65 -26.00 -26.24
CA THR A 20 35.02 -26.43 -26.53
C THR A 20 35.99 -26.18 -25.37
N GLY A 21 35.61 -25.44 -24.33
CA GLY A 21 36.46 -25.13 -23.17
C GLY A 21 36.19 -26.08 -22.00
N ILE A 22 37.26 -26.61 -21.41
CA ILE A 22 37.18 -27.29 -20.12
C ILE A 22 37.16 -26.20 -19.05
N TYR A 23 35.97 -25.72 -18.70
CA TYR A 23 35.78 -24.71 -17.68
C TYR A 23 34.79 -25.20 -16.64
N HIS A 24 35.26 -25.36 -15.41
CA HIS A 24 34.38 -25.69 -14.30
C HIS A 24 33.90 -24.40 -13.64
N TRP A 25 32.61 -24.12 -13.80
CA TRP A 25 32.03 -22.93 -13.20
C TRP A 25 31.50 -23.22 -11.79
N SER A 26 31.85 -22.38 -10.81
CA SER A 26 31.29 -22.42 -9.46
C SER A 26 30.68 -21.07 -9.11
N THR A 27 29.53 -21.10 -8.50
CA THR A 27 28.89 -19.86 -8.02
C THR A 27 29.55 -19.39 -6.73
N SER A 28 29.89 -18.10 -6.66
CA SER A 28 30.33 -17.45 -5.41
C SER A 28 29.17 -17.20 -4.43
N ILE A 29 27.92 -17.33 -4.91
CA ILE A 29 26.73 -17.18 -4.07
C ILE A 29 26.61 -18.43 -3.21
N LYS A 30 26.88 -18.27 -1.92
CA LYS A 30 26.64 -19.33 -0.94
C LYS A 30 25.15 -19.65 -0.95
N TYR A 31 24.81 -20.86 -1.34
CA TYR A 31 23.47 -21.39 -1.15
C TYR A 31 23.27 -21.58 0.34
N THR A 32 22.70 -20.58 0.96
CA THR A 32 21.98 -20.82 2.20
C THR A 32 20.73 -21.59 1.76
N ALA A 33 20.75 -22.92 1.94
CA ALA A 33 19.50 -23.65 1.92
C ALA A 33 18.52 -22.83 2.76
N PRO A 34 17.33 -22.48 2.27
CA PRO A 34 16.31 -22.09 3.21
C PRO A 34 16.28 -23.28 4.13
N THR A 35 16.75 -23.09 5.34
CA THR A 35 16.50 -24.04 6.39
C THR A 35 15.00 -24.15 6.32
N ARG A 36 14.48 -25.25 5.81
CA ARG A 36 13.15 -25.73 6.15
C ARG A 36 13.29 -25.98 7.65
N SER A 37 13.48 -24.87 8.35
CA SER A 37 13.42 -24.87 9.78
C SER A 37 12.06 -25.41 10.02
N ASP A 38 12.03 -26.56 10.61
CA ASP A 38 10.81 -27.18 11.06
C ASP A 38 10.02 -26.07 11.75
N ARG A 39 9.02 -25.51 11.05
CA ARG A 39 8.13 -24.48 11.62
C ARG A 39 7.47 -24.98 12.89
N THR A 40 7.64 -26.26 13.16
CA THR A 40 7.19 -27.03 14.33
C THR A 40 8.22 -27.08 15.46
N GLN A 41 9.49 -26.65 15.25
CA GLN A 41 10.45 -26.65 16.35
C GLN A 41 10.04 -25.61 17.40
N LYS A 42 10.08 -26.04 18.68
CA LYS A 42 9.68 -25.20 19.84
C LYS A 42 10.38 -23.83 19.86
N GLU A 43 11.63 -23.77 19.40
CA GLU A 43 12.40 -22.52 19.28
C GLU A 43 11.79 -21.54 18.27
N HIS A 44 11.33 -22.02 17.11
CA HIS A 44 10.65 -21.19 16.11
C HIS A 44 9.27 -20.73 16.57
N ILE A 45 8.57 -21.57 17.30
CA ILE A 45 7.29 -21.22 17.91
C ILE A 45 7.50 -20.10 18.94
N ASN A 46 8.53 -20.20 19.76
CA ASN A 46 8.85 -19.19 20.77
C ASN A 46 9.34 -17.88 20.15
N GLN A 47 10.19 -17.95 19.10
CA GLN A 47 10.59 -16.77 18.34
C GLN A 47 9.42 -16.07 17.62
N ASN A 48 8.45 -16.86 17.13
CA ASN A 48 7.26 -16.29 16.52
C ASN A 48 6.31 -15.68 17.57
N LYS A 49 6.18 -16.32 18.73
CA LYS A 49 5.40 -15.77 19.84
C LYS A 49 5.93 -14.43 20.32
N SER A 50 7.25 -14.24 20.37
CA SER A 50 7.84 -12.95 20.77
C SER A 50 7.65 -11.83 19.75
N LYS A 51 7.19 -12.14 18.52
CA LYS A 51 6.87 -11.16 17.49
C LYS A 51 5.38 -10.80 17.43
N LEU A 52 4.55 -11.53 18.15
CA LEU A 52 3.13 -11.22 18.21
C LEU A 52 2.91 -10.08 19.23
N PRO A 53 2.02 -9.15 18.93
CA PRO A 53 1.65 -8.10 19.88
C PRO A 53 1.05 -8.72 21.15
N HIS A 54 1.30 -8.09 22.28
CA HIS A 54 0.64 -8.45 23.52
C HIS A 54 -0.84 -8.09 23.48
N LEU A 55 -1.65 -8.78 24.27
CA LEU A 55 -3.09 -8.54 24.31
C LEU A 55 -3.42 -7.08 24.70
N GLU A 56 -2.66 -6.52 25.63
CA GLU A 56 -2.79 -5.13 26.07
C GLU A 56 -2.58 -4.13 24.93
N GLU A 57 -1.65 -4.43 24.00
CA GLU A 57 -1.41 -3.59 22.82
C GLU A 57 -2.59 -3.63 21.85
N ILE A 58 -3.21 -4.81 21.68
CA ILE A 58 -4.41 -4.97 20.84
C ILE A 58 -5.60 -4.21 21.45
N ILE A 59 -5.79 -4.31 22.78
CA ILE A 59 -6.83 -3.58 23.50
C ILE A 59 -6.61 -2.08 23.36
N ALA A 60 -5.38 -1.60 23.56
CA ALA A 60 -5.05 -0.18 23.41
C ALA A 60 -5.35 0.34 21.98
N LEU A 61 -5.06 -0.46 20.94
CA LEU A 61 -5.42 -0.10 19.57
C LEU A 61 -6.93 -0.03 19.35
N ALA A 62 -7.69 -0.93 19.96
CA ALA A 62 -9.15 -0.91 19.91
C ALA A 62 -9.72 0.34 20.62
N ASP A 63 -9.19 0.68 21.79
CA ASP A 63 -9.58 1.90 22.52
C ASP A 63 -9.28 3.16 21.71
N ILE A 64 -8.12 3.26 21.08
CA ILE A 64 -7.76 4.36 20.17
C ILE A 64 -8.73 4.40 18.98
N HIS A 65 -9.05 3.26 18.40
CA HIS A 65 -9.97 3.19 17.26
C HIS A 65 -11.36 3.75 17.60
N HIS A 66 -11.85 3.50 18.81
CA HIS A 66 -13.15 3.98 19.26
C HIS A 66 -13.14 5.43 19.75
N SER A 67 -12.10 5.84 20.47
CA SER A 67 -12.07 7.11 21.19
C SER A 67 -11.37 8.26 20.47
N SER A 68 -10.44 7.99 19.53
CA SER A 68 -9.67 9.05 18.86
C SER A 68 -10.47 9.69 17.72
N ASP A 69 -10.49 11.02 17.67
CA ASP A 69 -10.96 11.80 16.52
C ASP A 69 -9.81 12.25 15.61
N HIS A 70 -8.57 11.92 15.98
CA HIS A 70 -7.38 12.28 15.22
C HIS A 70 -7.27 11.44 13.94
N ILE A 71 -7.25 12.09 12.77
CA ILE A 71 -7.29 11.43 11.46
C ILE A 71 -6.19 10.37 11.28
N PRO A 72 -4.90 10.64 11.58
CA PRO A 72 -3.83 9.64 11.49
C PRO A 72 -4.09 8.39 12.33
N ASP A 73 -4.61 8.55 13.57
CA ASP A 73 -4.90 7.43 14.45
C ASP A 73 -6.01 6.55 13.86
N LYS A 74 -7.07 7.18 13.36
CA LYS A 74 -8.17 6.49 12.67
C LYS A 74 -7.71 5.74 11.43
N ILE A 75 -6.82 6.32 10.63
CA ILE A 75 -6.24 5.65 9.45
C ILE A 75 -5.48 4.40 9.88
N VAL A 76 -4.57 4.54 10.87
CA VAL A 76 -3.73 3.43 11.32
C VAL A 76 -4.57 2.32 11.94
N THR A 77 -5.49 2.66 12.83
CA THR A 77 -6.35 1.67 13.50
C THR A 77 -7.33 1.00 12.54
N SER A 78 -7.85 1.72 11.54
CA SER A 78 -8.66 1.14 10.46
C SER A 78 -7.85 0.17 9.60
N PHE A 79 -6.59 0.51 9.29
CA PHE A 79 -5.69 -0.40 8.58
C PHE A 79 -5.41 -1.66 9.39
N VAL A 80 -5.15 -1.52 10.69
CA VAL A 80 -4.90 -2.67 11.59
C VAL A 80 -6.14 -3.56 11.69
N SER A 81 -7.33 -2.99 11.81
CA SER A 81 -8.57 -3.78 11.87
C SER A 81 -8.80 -4.61 10.60
N LEU A 82 -8.48 -4.05 9.42
CA LEU A 82 -8.54 -4.79 8.17
C LEU A 82 -7.43 -5.84 8.05
N ALA A 83 -6.25 -5.60 8.63
CA ALA A 83 -5.18 -6.60 8.71
C ALA A 83 -5.55 -7.77 9.61
N MET A 84 -6.31 -7.52 10.67
CA MET A 84 -6.81 -8.53 11.61
C MET A 84 -8.03 -9.30 11.07
N PHE A 85 -8.80 -8.72 10.15
CA PHE A 85 -9.95 -9.37 9.53
C PHE A 85 -9.58 -10.70 8.85
N ALA A 86 -8.45 -10.71 8.13
CA ALA A 86 -7.93 -11.92 7.50
C ALA A 86 -6.42 -11.79 7.26
N PRO A 87 -5.66 -12.90 7.22
CA PRO A 87 -4.23 -12.88 6.90
C PRO A 87 -4.01 -12.34 5.49
N ASN A 88 -3.44 -11.12 5.38
CA ASN A 88 -3.18 -10.44 4.13
C ASN A 88 -1.81 -9.77 4.15
N ARG A 89 -1.30 -9.43 2.97
CA ARG A 89 -0.15 -8.54 2.86
C ARG A 89 -0.58 -7.09 3.03
N ALA A 90 0.27 -6.26 3.64
CA ALA A 90 -0.01 -4.83 3.81
C ALA A 90 -0.42 -4.14 2.50
N THR A 91 0.25 -4.48 1.41
CA THR A 91 -0.06 -3.96 0.07
C THR A 91 -1.42 -4.40 -0.46
N GLU A 92 -1.90 -5.60 -0.12
CA GLU A 92 -3.24 -6.06 -0.49
C GLU A 92 -4.32 -5.27 0.24
N ILE A 93 -4.06 -4.90 1.51
CA ILE A 93 -4.97 -4.03 2.29
C ILE A 93 -5.03 -2.63 1.68
N LEU A 94 -3.87 -2.05 1.33
CA LEU A 94 -3.79 -0.71 0.73
C LEU A 94 -4.44 -0.61 -0.66
N THR A 95 -4.59 -1.73 -1.36
CA THR A 95 -5.22 -1.80 -2.69
C THR A 95 -6.64 -2.35 -2.64
N LEU A 96 -7.23 -2.47 -1.46
CA LEU A 96 -8.60 -2.96 -1.30
C LEU A 96 -9.59 -2.03 -2.00
N ALA A 97 -10.45 -2.60 -2.83
CA ALA A 97 -11.45 -1.83 -3.57
C ALA A 97 -12.54 -1.29 -2.63
N THR A 98 -13.12 -0.15 -2.97
CA THR A 98 -14.22 0.44 -2.17
C THR A 98 -15.49 -0.42 -2.15
N ASN A 99 -15.67 -1.26 -3.17
CA ASN A 99 -16.78 -2.22 -3.31
C ASN A 99 -16.35 -3.66 -2.96
N CYS A 100 -15.37 -3.83 -2.09
CA CYS A 100 -14.82 -5.13 -1.72
C CYS A 100 -15.73 -6.00 -0.87
N LYS A 101 -16.78 -5.44 -0.27
CA LYS A 101 -17.70 -6.18 0.60
C LYS A 101 -18.53 -7.17 -0.22
N THR A 102 -18.63 -8.39 0.30
CA THR A 102 -19.50 -9.44 -0.22
C THR A 102 -20.15 -10.17 0.95
N PHE A 103 -21.26 -10.82 0.74
CA PHE A 103 -22.01 -11.52 1.77
C PHE A 103 -22.31 -12.94 1.31
N ALA A 104 -22.20 -13.88 2.24
CA ALA A 104 -22.57 -15.27 2.01
C ALA A 104 -23.46 -15.77 3.12
N SER A 105 -24.45 -16.58 2.79
CA SER A 105 -25.33 -17.22 3.77
C SER A 105 -24.73 -18.53 4.22
N LEU A 106 -24.52 -18.67 5.54
CA LEU A 106 -24.13 -19.91 6.19
C LEU A 106 -25.28 -20.37 7.09
N GLY A 107 -26.16 -21.21 6.54
CA GLY A 107 -27.41 -21.58 7.21
C GLY A 107 -28.36 -20.39 7.34
N GLN A 108 -28.66 -19.99 8.58
CA GLN A 108 -29.50 -18.83 8.87
C GLN A 108 -28.74 -17.53 9.15
N GLN A 109 -27.42 -17.58 9.09
CA GLN A 109 -26.57 -16.42 9.35
C GLN A 109 -25.99 -15.89 8.05
N GLU A 110 -25.96 -14.58 7.90
CA GLU A 110 -25.23 -13.89 6.86
C GLU A 110 -23.84 -13.53 7.39
N ILE A 111 -22.80 -13.88 6.64
CA ILE A 111 -21.41 -13.62 6.99
C ILE A 111 -20.82 -12.68 5.94
N MET A 112 -20.20 -11.61 6.41
CA MET A 112 -19.48 -10.69 5.53
C MET A 112 -18.15 -11.28 5.12
N GLY A 113 -17.82 -11.13 3.84
CA GLY A 113 -16.51 -11.36 3.28
C GLY A 113 -15.93 -10.11 2.65
N LEU A 114 -14.61 -10.06 2.52
CA LEU A 114 -13.92 -9.06 1.75
C LEU A 114 -13.24 -9.71 0.56
N GLN A 115 -13.40 -9.09 -0.60
CA GLN A 115 -12.77 -9.52 -1.85
C GLN A 115 -11.41 -8.86 -2.01
N TRP A 116 -10.36 -9.66 -2.07
CA TRP A 116 -8.97 -9.24 -2.16
C TRP A 116 -8.40 -9.52 -3.53
N ILE A 117 -7.65 -8.58 -4.06
CA ILE A 117 -6.94 -8.75 -5.34
C ILE A 117 -5.50 -9.16 -5.03
N PRO A 118 -5.06 -10.38 -5.40
CA PRO A 118 -3.70 -10.81 -5.16
C PRO A 118 -2.70 -10.02 -6.00
N LEU A 119 -1.69 -9.42 -5.37
CA LEU A 119 -0.65 -8.62 -6.08
C LEU A 119 0.23 -9.45 -7.02
N LYS A 120 0.31 -10.75 -6.81
CA LYS A 120 1.09 -11.66 -7.68
C LYS A 120 0.32 -12.14 -8.90
N GLY A 121 -0.85 -11.57 -9.16
CA GLY A 121 -1.77 -12.03 -10.18
C GLY A 121 -2.63 -13.19 -9.70
N GLY A 122 -3.71 -13.44 -10.41
CA GLY A 122 -4.73 -14.43 -10.09
C GLY A 122 -6.10 -13.80 -9.89
N ASP A 123 -7.09 -14.65 -9.73
CA ASP A 123 -8.47 -14.22 -9.50
C ASP A 123 -8.64 -13.61 -8.11
N PRO A 124 -9.59 -12.69 -7.94
CA PRO A 124 -9.95 -12.15 -6.63
C PRO A 124 -10.32 -13.25 -5.65
N ILE A 125 -9.82 -13.16 -4.42
CA ILE A 125 -10.06 -14.12 -3.36
C ILE A 125 -10.97 -13.50 -2.31
N THR A 126 -12.09 -14.15 -2.01
CA THR A 126 -12.95 -13.75 -0.89
C THR A 126 -12.49 -14.44 0.38
N LYS A 127 -12.32 -13.65 1.45
CA LYS A 127 -12.06 -14.14 2.79
C LYS A 127 -13.18 -13.65 3.71
N PHE A 128 -13.77 -14.57 4.44
CA PHE A 128 -14.89 -14.30 5.31
C PHE A 128 -14.42 -13.97 6.73
N SER A 129 -15.21 -13.18 7.43
CA SER A 129 -14.96 -12.84 8.83
C SER A 129 -15.10 -14.07 9.75
N ILE A 130 -14.50 -13.97 10.91
CA ILE A 130 -14.58 -15.00 11.95
C ILE A 130 -15.79 -14.80 12.87
N SER A 131 -16.32 -13.59 12.95
CA SER A 131 -17.47 -13.26 13.78
C SER A 131 -18.21 -12.01 13.32
N PRO A 132 -19.50 -11.83 13.68
CA PRO A 132 -20.29 -10.65 13.34
C PRO A 132 -19.71 -9.34 13.89
N GLU A 133 -19.02 -9.37 15.02
CA GLU A 133 -18.37 -8.18 15.60
C GLU A 133 -17.25 -7.66 14.68
N TRP A 134 -16.52 -8.57 14.02
CA TRP A 134 -15.54 -8.21 13.02
C TRP A 134 -16.16 -7.63 11.75
N ASP A 135 -17.37 -8.04 11.40
CA ASP A 135 -18.12 -7.47 10.26
C ASP A 135 -18.38 -5.98 10.46
N GLU A 136 -18.80 -5.62 11.67
CA GLU A 136 -19.06 -4.22 12.01
C GLU A 136 -17.77 -3.39 12.01
N ILE A 137 -16.72 -3.85 12.69
CA ILE A 137 -15.44 -3.15 12.79
C ILE A 137 -14.83 -2.93 11.41
N ALA A 138 -14.80 -3.98 10.57
CA ALA A 138 -14.26 -3.91 9.23
C ALA A 138 -15.12 -3.01 8.32
N SER A 139 -16.45 -3.09 8.43
CA SER A 139 -17.38 -2.22 7.69
C SER A 139 -17.16 -0.76 8.02
N ASN A 140 -17.04 -0.41 9.31
CA ASN A 140 -16.81 0.95 9.78
C ASN A 140 -15.45 1.47 9.29
N SER A 141 -14.41 0.63 9.36
CA SER A 141 -13.08 0.97 8.84
C SER A 141 -13.08 1.24 7.34
N ILE A 142 -13.75 0.40 6.53
CA ILE A 142 -13.87 0.58 5.09
C ILE A 142 -14.65 1.85 4.76
N ASN A 143 -15.76 2.07 5.44
CA ASN A 143 -16.59 3.26 5.23
C ASN A 143 -15.81 4.54 5.54
N TYR A 144 -15.12 4.58 6.69
CA TYR A 144 -14.28 5.71 7.09
C TYR A 144 -13.18 6.00 6.06
N LEU A 145 -12.40 4.98 5.67
CA LEU A 145 -11.34 5.14 4.69
C LEU A 145 -11.88 5.52 3.29
N THR A 146 -13.06 5.02 2.95
CA THR A 146 -13.74 5.36 1.69
C THR A 146 -14.19 6.82 1.69
N GLU A 147 -14.76 7.31 2.76
CA GLU A 147 -15.16 8.71 2.90
C GLU A 147 -13.96 9.64 2.88
N LEU A 148 -12.96 9.35 3.71
CA LEU A 148 -11.72 10.12 3.78
C LEU A 148 -11.01 10.25 2.42
N GLY A 149 -10.99 9.18 1.64
CA GLY A 149 -10.36 9.14 0.31
C GLY A 149 -11.24 9.65 -0.83
N ALA A 150 -12.46 10.13 -0.60
CA ALA A 150 -13.42 10.48 -1.66
C ALA A 150 -12.89 11.58 -2.59
N SER A 151 -12.37 12.67 -2.05
CA SER A 151 -11.81 13.78 -2.83
C SER A 151 -10.59 13.36 -3.66
N ALA A 152 -9.72 12.52 -3.10
CA ALA A 152 -8.56 12.01 -3.81
C ALA A 152 -8.97 11.10 -4.99
N ARG A 153 -10.02 10.28 -4.83
CA ARG A 153 -10.54 9.46 -5.93
C ARG A 153 -11.16 10.28 -7.04
N ILE A 154 -11.86 11.38 -6.73
CA ILE A 154 -12.39 12.32 -7.73
C ILE A 154 -11.24 12.90 -8.54
N ALA A 155 -10.20 13.40 -7.87
CA ALA A 155 -9.01 13.93 -8.53
C ALA A 155 -8.30 12.86 -9.38
N ALA A 156 -8.13 11.64 -8.86
CA ALA A 156 -7.50 10.54 -9.58
C ALA A 156 -8.28 10.15 -10.84
N LYS A 157 -9.62 10.06 -10.75
CA LYS A 157 -10.48 9.79 -11.90
C LYS A 157 -10.33 10.90 -12.94
N TRP A 158 -10.37 12.15 -12.50
CA TRP A 158 -10.23 13.30 -13.41
C TRP A 158 -8.88 13.26 -14.14
N TYR A 159 -7.77 12.95 -13.45
CA TYR A 159 -6.46 12.82 -14.08
C TYR A 159 -6.37 11.65 -15.07
N SER A 160 -7.11 10.57 -14.85
CA SER A 160 -7.15 9.47 -15.83
C SER A 160 -7.82 9.88 -17.14
N GLU A 161 -8.77 10.81 -17.06
CA GLU A 161 -9.50 11.33 -18.22
C GLU A 161 -8.78 12.54 -18.84
N ASN A 162 -8.00 13.29 -18.05
CA ASN A 162 -7.34 14.55 -18.43
C ASN A 162 -5.84 14.57 -18.07
N PRO A 163 -5.00 13.68 -18.63
CA PRO A 163 -3.63 13.45 -18.16
C PRO A 163 -2.68 14.63 -18.32
N ARG A 164 -3.05 15.65 -19.11
CA ARG A 164 -2.22 16.85 -19.39
C ARG A 164 -2.75 18.13 -18.76
N SER A 165 -3.77 18.05 -17.93
CA SER A 165 -4.41 19.22 -17.32
C SER A 165 -4.33 19.14 -15.79
N LEU A 166 -4.25 20.28 -15.12
CA LEU A 166 -4.30 20.32 -13.65
C LEU A 166 -5.74 20.17 -13.17
N TYR A 167 -5.97 19.28 -12.22
CA TYR A 167 -7.22 19.21 -11.48
C TYR A 167 -7.38 20.45 -10.61
N LEU A 168 -8.48 21.16 -10.78
CA LEU A 168 -8.87 22.25 -9.91
C LEU A 168 -10.22 21.93 -9.30
N PRO A 169 -10.35 21.95 -7.95
CA PRO A 169 -11.65 21.88 -7.28
C PRO A 169 -12.60 22.97 -7.81
N GLU A 170 -13.89 22.73 -7.67
CA GLU A 170 -14.92 23.61 -8.26
C GLU A 170 -14.73 25.09 -7.89
N HIS A 171 -14.43 25.38 -6.63
CA HIS A 171 -14.19 26.74 -6.12
C HIS A 171 -12.91 27.41 -6.66
N LEU A 172 -11.99 26.64 -7.27
CA LEU A 172 -10.74 27.15 -7.87
C LEU A 172 -10.73 27.10 -9.41
N THR A 173 -11.80 26.65 -10.04
CA THR A 173 -11.88 26.54 -11.51
C THR A 173 -11.71 27.89 -12.24
N HIS A 174 -12.04 28.99 -11.58
CA HIS A 174 -11.86 30.34 -12.09
C HIS A 174 -10.37 30.71 -12.32
N LEU A 175 -9.44 30.01 -11.63
CA LEU A 175 -7.99 30.20 -11.78
C LEU A 175 -7.41 29.55 -13.05
N ARG A 176 -8.21 28.81 -13.80
CA ARG A 176 -7.76 28.13 -15.01
C ARG A 176 -7.40 29.18 -16.09
N ASN A 177 -6.22 28.99 -16.69
CA ASN A 177 -5.72 29.81 -17.79
C ASN A 177 -5.50 31.29 -17.46
N GLN A 178 -5.30 31.65 -16.21
CA GLN A 178 -4.91 33.01 -15.80
C GLN A 178 -3.66 32.99 -14.90
N PRO A 179 -2.95 34.15 -14.81
CA PRO A 179 -1.84 34.28 -13.89
C PRO A 179 -2.33 34.02 -12.45
N ILE A 180 -1.61 33.18 -11.71
CA ILE A 180 -1.96 32.85 -10.34
C ILE A 180 -0.91 33.33 -9.36
N THR A 181 -1.33 33.77 -8.20
CA THR A 181 -0.48 34.20 -7.10
C THR A 181 0.07 33.01 -6.31
N LEU A 182 1.14 33.22 -5.54
CA LEU A 182 1.68 32.17 -4.66
C LEU A 182 0.67 31.69 -3.60
N GLY A 183 -0.24 32.58 -3.16
CA GLY A 183 -1.32 32.23 -2.25
C GLY A 183 -2.31 31.26 -2.89
N GLU A 184 -2.71 31.53 -4.14
CA GLU A 184 -3.61 30.63 -4.89
C GLU A 184 -2.94 29.30 -5.21
N VAL A 185 -1.63 29.27 -5.50
CA VAL A 185 -0.86 28.02 -5.61
C VAL A 185 -0.92 27.23 -4.31
N ALA A 186 -0.78 27.89 -3.16
CA ALA A 186 -0.89 27.22 -1.88
C ALA A 186 -2.28 26.62 -1.67
N GLN A 187 -3.35 27.33 -2.02
CA GLN A 187 -4.72 26.84 -1.97
C GLN A 187 -4.94 25.60 -2.87
N ILE A 188 -4.42 25.66 -4.12
CA ILE A 188 -4.48 24.51 -5.05
C ILE A 188 -3.76 23.28 -4.46
N LEU A 189 -2.66 23.49 -3.74
CA LEU A 189 -1.89 22.43 -3.09
C LEU A 189 -2.42 22.02 -1.71
N GLY A 190 -3.54 22.59 -1.26
CA GLY A 190 -4.11 22.33 0.05
C GLY A 190 -3.21 22.75 1.21
N LYS A 191 -2.41 23.82 1.04
CA LYS A 191 -1.50 24.34 2.07
C LYS A 191 -2.09 25.57 2.74
N GLU A 192 -2.19 25.52 4.07
CA GLU A 192 -2.70 26.64 4.88
C GLU A 192 -1.74 27.84 4.89
N ASN A 193 -0.43 27.61 4.77
CA ASN A 193 0.58 28.66 4.84
C ASN A 193 1.34 28.75 3.51
N PRO A 194 1.11 29.82 2.71
CA PRO A 194 1.72 30.02 1.40
C PRO A 194 3.26 30.13 1.46
N ILE A 195 3.81 30.68 2.54
CA ILE A 195 5.25 30.98 2.64
C ILE A 195 6.09 29.70 2.75
N ARG A 196 5.65 28.69 3.54
CA ARG A 196 6.41 27.44 3.76
C ARG A 196 6.29 26.45 2.60
N GLY A 197 5.14 26.40 1.93
CA GLY A 197 4.90 25.44 0.85
C GLY A 197 5.42 25.89 -0.52
N CYS A 198 5.46 27.19 -0.76
CA CYS A 198 5.78 27.75 -2.07
C CYS A 198 7.28 28.05 -2.28
N HIS A 199 8.12 27.99 -1.25
CA HIS A 199 9.55 28.30 -1.38
C HIS A 199 10.27 27.32 -2.32
N ALA A 200 9.99 26.02 -2.20
CA ALA A 200 10.54 25.02 -3.08
C ALA A 200 9.99 25.12 -4.51
N PHE A 201 8.72 25.51 -4.66
CA PHE A 201 8.08 25.72 -5.95
C PHE A 201 8.65 26.94 -6.67
N ARG A 202 8.83 28.05 -5.94
CA ARG A 202 9.46 29.27 -6.46
C ARG A 202 10.88 29.01 -6.98
N TYR A 203 11.65 28.21 -6.26
CA TYR A 203 13.02 27.85 -6.65
C TYR A 203 13.06 26.93 -7.88
N GLY A 204 12.13 25.98 -7.96
CA GLY A 204 12.01 25.07 -9.12
C GLY A 204 11.54 25.80 -10.38
N PHE A 205 10.59 26.72 -10.25
CA PHE A 205 10.01 27.44 -11.39
C PHE A 205 10.96 28.49 -11.96
N SER A 206 11.68 29.24 -11.09
CA SER A 206 12.67 30.23 -11.56
C SER A 206 13.84 29.57 -12.30
N LYS A 207 14.17 28.33 -11.94
CA LYS A 207 15.25 27.58 -12.58
C LYS A 207 14.85 26.99 -13.93
N SER A 208 13.57 26.72 -14.16
CA SER A 208 13.05 26.16 -15.42
C SER A 208 12.71 27.23 -16.47
N THR A 209 12.35 28.45 -16.06
CA THR A 209 11.90 29.51 -16.97
C THR A 209 12.98 30.53 -17.35
N GLY A 210 14.14 30.48 -16.73
CA GLY A 210 15.27 31.34 -17.07
C GLY A 210 15.03 32.86 -16.91
N ASN A 211 13.88 33.29 -16.43
CA ASN A 211 13.48 34.68 -16.28
C ASN A 211 13.37 35.04 -14.80
N THR A 212 14.45 35.57 -14.26
CA THR A 212 14.42 36.39 -13.06
C THR A 212 13.97 37.80 -13.43
N THR A 213 12.72 38.12 -13.36
CA THR A 213 12.27 39.47 -13.12
C THR A 213 12.00 39.63 -11.63
N ASP A 214 13.09 39.88 -10.91
CA ASP A 214 13.04 40.57 -9.63
C ASP A 214 12.63 42.00 -9.91
N LYS A 215 11.42 42.35 -9.59
CA LYS A 215 10.99 43.75 -9.35
C LYS A 215 9.83 43.76 -8.38
N GLY A 216 10.11 44.29 -7.18
CA GLY A 216 9.15 44.76 -6.20
C GLY A 216 8.82 43.79 -5.11
#